data_2171a4d2178ab3d3e665cbec522fed5b
#
_entry.id   2171a4d2178ab3d3e665cbec522fed5b
#
_cell.length_a   1.000
_cell.length_b   1.000
_cell.length_c   1.000
_cell.angle_alpha   90.00
_cell.angle_beta   90.00
_cell.angle_gamma   90.00
#
_symmetry.space_group_name_H-M   'P 1'
#
loop_
_entity.id
_entity.type
_entity.pdbx_description
1 polymer ?
#
loop_
_entity_poly.entity_id
_entity_poly.type
_entity_poly.pdbx_seq_one_letter_code
_entity_poly.pdbx_strand_id
1 'polypeptide(L)'
;MRSVLRHAAALLTNSKATKNELLEFAREAGLGIPPCVVARLAPGLKAVEFGPPPLARPYFLVISTIEPRKNLAMMLQVWRQLAQRHGPETPSLVLVGQRGWECENVIDLLERSAPLRGLVIEKGRCSDKELATLLKHARALLFPSFVEGYGLPLAEALDIGTPVIASDLQVFREIAGDVPDYLDPLDGPAWLRAVEQYTPPFNPQRTAQLNRIMSYMAPTWSQHFGLVDELIRGRLATEELGATSASQA
;
A
#
# COMPACT_ATOMS: atom_id res chain seq x y z
N MET A 1 17.87 6.86 -12.39
CA MET A 1 18.62 6.21 -11.29
C MET A 1 20.13 6.46 -11.37
N ARG A 2 20.85 6.18 -12.46
CA ARG A 2 22.31 6.41 -12.57
C ARG A 2 22.76 7.85 -12.25
N SER A 3 22.01 8.87 -12.69
CA SER A 3 22.30 10.28 -12.41
C SER A 3 22.17 10.58 -10.91
N VAL A 4 21.16 10.02 -10.24
CA VAL A 4 20.97 10.18 -8.79
C VAL A 4 22.17 9.63 -8.03
N LEU A 5 22.61 8.40 -8.35
CA LEU A 5 23.76 7.77 -7.69
C LEU A 5 25.09 8.54 -7.87
N ARG A 6 25.23 9.27 -8.98
CA ARG A 6 26.46 10.03 -9.26
C ARG A 6 26.51 11.41 -8.61
N HIS A 7 25.35 12.03 -8.35
CA HIS A 7 25.29 13.44 -7.98
C HIS A 7 24.63 13.70 -6.61
N ALA A 8 23.94 12.72 -6.03
CA ALA A 8 23.34 12.90 -4.72
C ALA A 8 24.42 12.86 -3.63
N ALA A 9 24.40 13.83 -2.72
CA ALA A 9 25.24 13.84 -1.53
C ALA A 9 24.85 12.78 -0.51
N ALA A 10 23.54 12.46 -0.43
CA ALA A 10 22.96 11.41 0.38
C ALA A 10 21.64 10.94 -0.23
N LEU A 11 21.15 9.78 0.20
CA LEU A 11 19.89 9.19 -0.26
C LEU A 11 19.00 8.85 0.92
N LEU A 12 17.71 9.04 0.71
CA LEU A 12 16.66 8.60 1.61
C LEU A 12 15.76 7.60 0.88
N THR A 13 15.55 6.44 1.47
CA THR A 13 14.57 5.47 1.00
C THR A 13 13.47 5.29 2.04
N ASN A 14 12.27 4.97 1.59
CA ASN A 14 11.13 4.77 2.47
C ASN A 14 11.04 3.35 3.04
N SER A 15 11.80 2.39 2.48
CA SER A 15 11.83 0.99 2.93
C SER A 15 13.21 0.38 2.76
N LYS A 16 13.48 -0.69 3.51
CA LYS A 16 14.67 -1.54 3.30
C LYS A 16 14.60 -2.25 1.95
N ALA A 17 13.40 -2.67 1.53
CA ALA A 17 13.18 -3.29 0.23
C ALA A 17 13.66 -2.36 -0.89
N THR A 18 13.21 -1.09 -0.91
CA THR A 18 13.67 -0.08 -1.89
C THR A 18 15.17 0.18 -1.79
N LYS A 19 15.73 0.22 -0.56
CA LYS A 19 17.18 0.35 -0.39
C LYS A 19 17.94 -0.82 -1.01
N ASN A 20 17.48 -2.04 -0.79
CA ASN A 20 18.13 -3.24 -1.31
C ASN A 20 18.11 -3.28 -2.85
N GLU A 21 16.98 -2.95 -3.47
CA GLU A 21 16.87 -2.81 -4.93
C GLU A 21 17.83 -1.74 -5.48
N LEU A 22 17.97 -0.61 -4.76
CA LEU A 22 18.91 0.45 -5.12
C LEU A 22 20.36 -0.04 -5.03
N LEU A 23 20.71 -0.81 -3.98
CA LEU A 23 22.03 -1.41 -3.80
C LEU A 23 22.35 -2.39 -4.94
N GLU A 24 21.41 -3.23 -5.31
CA GLU A 24 21.55 -4.19 -6.41
C GLU A 24 21.74 -3.48 -7.73
N PHE A 25 20.90 -2.49 -8.04
CA PHE A 25 21.04 -1.66 -9.23
C PHE A 25 22.41 -0.98 -9.32
N ALA A 26 22.91 -0.43 -8.20
CA ALA A 26 24.21 0.24 -8.17
C ALA A 26 25.34 -0.73 -8.42
N ARG A 27 25.30 -1.93 -7.82
CA ARG A 27 26.26 -3.02 -8.03
C ARG A 27 26.32 -3.44 -9.50
N GLU A 28 25.15 -3.66 -10.12
CA GLU A 28 25.06 -4.04 -11.54
C GLU A 28 25.56 -2.92 -12.48
N ALA A 29 25.31 -1.68 -12.11
CA ALA A 29 25.76 -0.51 -12.87
C ALA A 29 27.23 -0.13 -12.65
N GLY A 30 27.95 -0.78 -11.73
CA GLY A 30 29.32 -0.47 -11.36
C GLY A 30 29.44 0.92 -10.69
N LEU A 31 28.42 1.34 -9.93
CA LEU A 31 28.37 2.66 -9.28
C LEU A 31 28.46 2.53 -7.76
N GLY A 32 29.13 3.51 -7.13
CA GLY A 32 29.09 3.68 -5.68
C GLY A 32 27.72 4.17 -5.20
N ILE A 33 27.45 3.95 -3.92
CA ILE A 33 26.22 4.44 -3.28
C ILE A 33 26.58 5.50 -2.26
N PRO A 34 25.99 6.71 -2.36
CA PRO A 34 26.08 7.71 -1.31
C PRO A 34 25.52 7.18 0.01
N PRO A 35 25.82 7.81 1.15
CA PRO A 35 25.15 7.51 2.41
C PRO A 35 23.63 7.39 2.22
N CYS A 36 23.06 6.27 2.65
CA CYS A 36 21.65 5.96 2.39
C CYS A 36 20.96 5.52 3.67
N VAL A 37 19.95 6.28 4.10
CA VAL A 37 19.14 6.02 5.28
C VAL A 37 17.75 5.54 4.86
N VAL A 38 17.19 4.61 5.64
CA VAL A 38 15.79 4.17 5.49
C VAL A 38 14.96 4.93 6.52
N ALA A 39 14.07 5.82 6.04
CA ALA A 39 13.10 6.54 6.88
C ALA A 39 11.69 6.15 6.44
N ARG A 40 11.02 5.34 7.26
CA ARG A 40 9.66 4.88 6.97
C ARG A 40 8.67 6.03 6.98
N LEU A 41 7.71 6.01 6.05
CA LEU A 41 6.62 6.99 6.02
C LEU A 41 5.60 6.69 7.10
N ALA A 42 5.06 7.71 7.73
CA ALA A 42 3.92 7.59 8.62
C ALA A 42 2.59 7.64 7.84
N PRO A 43 1.50 7.05 8.37
CA PRO A 43 0.16 7.25 7.83
C PRO A 43 -0.18 8.74 7.69
N GLY A 44 -0.84 9.09 6.58
CA GLY A 44 -1.29 10.45 6.30
C GLY A 44 -2.69 10.73 6.82
N LEU A 45 -3.53 9.71 6.86
CA LEU A 45 -4.90 9.80 7.35
C LEU A 45 -4.89 9.93 8.87
N LYS A 46 -5.27 11.11 9.37
CA LYS A 46 -5.43 11.31 10.81
C LYS A 46 -6.74 10.69 11.28
N ALA A 47 -6.79 10.28 12.55
CA ALA A 47 -8.04 9.92 13.21
C ALA A 47 -9.01 11.11 13.13
N VAL A 48 -10.00 11.01 12.24
CA VAL A 48 -11.08 11.97 12.07
C VAL A 48 -12.36 11.35 12.60
N GLU A 49 -13.37 12.15 12.90
CA GLU A 49 -14.71 11.61 13.09
C GLU A 49 -15.14 10.88 11.82
N PHE A 50 -15.31 9.57 11.93
CA PHE A 50 -15.80 8.75 10.83
C PHE A 50 -17.28 9.04 10.59
N GLY A 51 -17.68 9.16 9.33
CA GLY A 51 -19.07 9.22 8.94
C GLY A 51 -19.80 7.87 9.15
N PRO A 52 -21.11 7.83 8.92
CA PRO A 52 -21.86 6.59 8.92
C PRO A 52 -21.35 5.65 7.81
N PRO A 53 -21.65 4.32 7.88
CA PRO A 53 -21.32 3.38 6.82
C PRO A 53 -21.77 3.90 5.46
N PRO A 54 -20.86 4.05 4.48
CA PRO A 54 -21.18 4.65 3.19
C PRO A 54 -22.01 3.75 2.27
N LEU A 55 -22.06 2.46 2.57
CA LEU A 55 -22.80 1.44 1.82
C LEU A 55 -23.57 0.54 2.79
N ALA A 56 -24.82 0.20 2.43
CA ALA A 56 -25.62 -0.76 3.19
C ALA A 56 -25.10 -2.21 3.02
N ARG A 57 -24.53 -2.52 1.84
CA ARG A 57 -23.95 -3.83 1.52
C ARG A 57 -22.52 -3.91 2.06
N PRO A 58 -22.06 -5.09 2.57
CA PRO A 58 -20.65 -5.32 2.88
C PRO A 58 -19.78 -5.01 1.65
N TYR A 59 -18.61 -4.41 1.88
CA TYR A 59 -17.71 -4.07 0.79
C TYR A 59 -16.25 -4.24 1.19
N PHE A 60 -15.44 -4.44 0.16
CA PHE A 60 -13.98 -4.42 0.21
C PHE A 60 -13.47 -3.17 -0.49
N LEU A 61 -12.29 -2.71 -0.11
CA LEU A 61 -11.73 -1.47 -0.62
C LEU A 61 -10.38 -1.75 -1.30
N VAL A 62 -10.14 -1.13 -2.44
CA VAL A 62 -8.82 -1.00 -3.06
C VAL A 62 -8.51 0.48 -3.20
N ILE A 63 -7.32 0.90 -2.75
CA ILE A 63 -6.84 2.27 -2.87
C ILE A 63 -5.58 2.26 -3.74
N SER A 64 -5.72 2.65 -4.99
CA SER A 64 -4.58 2.72 -5.91
C SER A 64 -4.94 3.44 -7.21
N THR A 65 -3.94 3.99 -7.90
CA THR A 65 -4.09 4.27 -9.34
C THR A 65 -4.40 2.98 -10.07
N ILE A 66 -5.28 3.04 -11.07
CA ILE A 66 -5.61 1.90 -11.93
C ILE A 66 -4.46 1.75 -12.94
N GLU A 67 -3.57 0.82 -12.68
CA GLU A 67 -2.39 0.53 -13.51
C GLU A 67 -2.00 -0.96 -13.39
N PRO A 68 -1.23 -1.54 -14.35
CA PRO A 68 -0.99 -2.99 -14.41
C PRO A 68 -0.38 -3.58 -13.14
N ARG A 69 0.60 -2.90 -12.52
CA ARG A 69 1.29 -3.40 -11.32
C ARG A 69 0.37 -3.55 -10.09
N LYS A 70 -0.82 -2.93 -10.11
CA LYS A 70 -1.82 -3.03 -9.02
C LYS A 70 -2.72 -4.24 -9.12
N ASN A 71 -2.62 -5.02 -10.20
CA ASN A 71 -3.27 -6.32 -10.40
C ASN A 71 -4.81 -6.27 -10.29
N LEU A 72 -5.40 -5.15 -10.67
CA LEU A 72 -6.85 -4.98 -10.59
C LEU A 72 -7.61 -5.89 -11.55
N ALA A 73 -7.02 -6.27 -12.69
CA ALA A 73 -7.61 -7.22 -13.61
C ALA A 73 -7.96 -8.55 -12.93
N MET A 74 -7.03 -9.10 -12.14
CA MET A 74 -7.29 -10.32 -11.35
C MET A 74 -8.41 -10.11 -10.34
N MET A 75 -8.43 -8.98 -9.62
CA MET A 75 -9.50 -8.69 -8.66
C MET A 75 -10.87 -8.61 -9.33
N LEU A 76 -10.98 -8.00 -10.52
CA LEU A 76 -12.23 -7.95 -11.25
C LEU A 76 -12.68 -9.36 -11.71
N GLN A 77 -11.76 -10.26 -12.06
CA GLN A 77 -12.09 -11.65 -12.34
C GLN A 77 -12.59 -12.38 -11.07
N VAL A 78 -11.99 -12.11 -9.92
CA VAL A 78 -12.48 -12.63 -8.62
C VAL A 78 -13.93 -12.17 -8.39
N TRP A 79 -14.24 -10.87 -8.61
CA TRP A 79 -15.60 -10.35 -8.45
C TRP A 79 -16.59 -10.92 -9.46
N ARG A 80 -16.17 -11.20 -10.69
CA ARG A 80 -17.02 -11.93 -11.66
C ARG A 80 -17.38 -13.31 -11.17
N GLN A 81 -16.42 -14.06 -10.60
CA GLN A 81 -16.68 -15.39 -10.04
C GLN A 81 -17.58 -15.33 -8.81
N LEU A 82 -17.35 -14.36 -7.90
CA LEU A 82 -18.22 -14.13 -6.75
C LEU A 82 -19.65 -13.82 -7.20
N ALA A 83 -19.83 -12.97 -8.20
CA ALA A 83 -21.15 -12.65 -8.76
C ALA A 83 -21.87 -13.90 -9.33
N GLN A 84 -21.14 -14.80 -9.97
CA GLN A 84 -21.68 -16.06 -10.48
C GLN A 84 -22.08 -17.03 -9.35
N ARG A 85 -21.33 -17.04 -8.24
CA ARG A 85 -21.57 -17.96 -7.10
C ARG A 85 -22.68 -17.47 -6.17
N HIS A 86 -22.66 -16.17 -5.86
CA HIS A 86 -23.45 -15.59 -4.78
C HIS A 86 -24.55 -14.63 -5.26
N GLY A 87 -24.57 -14.30 -6.56
CA GLY A 87 -25.59 -13.40 -7.12
C GLY A 87 -25.74 -12.11 -6.33
N PRO A 88 -26.97 -11.77 -5.86
CA PRO A 88 -27.25 -10.54 -5.13
C PRO A 88 -26.50 -10.40 -3.78
N GLU A 89 -26.05 -11.51 -3.18
CA GLU A 89 -25.31 -11.51 -1.91
C GLU A 89 -23.82 -11.19 -2.07
N THR A 90 -23.34 -10.98 -3.29
CA THR A 90 -21.95 -10.62 -3.55
C THR A 90 -21.61 -9.29 -2.90
N PRO A 91 -20.51 -9.20 -2.12
CA PRO A 91 -20.08 -7.92 -1.54
C PRO A 91 -19.68 -6.94 -2.64
N SER A 92 -19.76 -5.63 -2.34
CA SER A 92 -19.25 -4.62 -3.27
C SER A 92 -17.73 -4.54 -3.25
N LEU A 93 -17.12 -4.16 -4.37
CA LEU A 93 -15.74 -3.73 -4.47
C LEU A 93 -15.72 -2.21 -4.73
N VAL A 94 -15.11 -1.46 -3.82
CA VAL A 94 -14.91 -0.03 -3.99
C VAL A 94 -13.47 0.20 -4.43
N LEU A 95 -13.28 0.81 -5.59
CA LEU A 95 -11.99 1.19 -6.13
C LEU A 95 -11.81 2.70 -5.94
N VAL A 96 -10.88 3.11 -5.10
CA VAL A 96 -10.54 4.53 -4.89
C VAL A 96 -9.22 4.83 -5.57
N GLY A 97 -9.28 5.71 -6.57
CA GLY A 97 -8.10 6.15 -7.30
C GLY A 97 -8.42 6.56 -8.73
N GLN A 98 -7.42 7.06 -9.42
CA GLN A 98 -7.57 7.55 -10.78
C GLN A 98 -7.16 6.48 -11.79
N ARG A 99 -7.74 6.52 -12.98
CA ARG A 99 -7.28 5.76 -14.14
C ARG A 99 -5.89 6.26 -14.50
N GLY A 100 -4.93 5.36 -14.53
CA GLY A 100 -3.54 5.61 -14.86
C GLY A 100 -3.21 5.22 -16.30
N TRP A 101 -2.06 4.63 -16.49
CA TRP A 101 -1.53 4.22 -17.78
C TRP A 101 -1.68 2.71 -17.99
N GLU A 102 -1.76 2.27 -19.27
CA GLU A 102 -1.87 0.85 -19.67
C GLU A 102 -2.97 0.07 -18.90
N CYS A 103 -4.14 0.69 -18.71
CA CYS A 103 -5.23 0.12 -17.93
C CYS A 103 -6.49 -0.22 -18.76
N GLU A 104 -6.40 -0.23 -20.09
CA GLU A 104 -7.50 -0.40 -21.02
C GLU A 104 -8.28 -1.70 -20.75
N ASN A 105 -7.60 -2.80 -20.44
CA ASN A 105 -8.21 -4.08 -20.10
C ASN A 105 -9.04 -4.02 -18.79
N VAL A 106 -8.60 -3.24 -17.82
CA VAL A 106 -9.33 -3.01 -16.56
C VAL A 106 -10.53 -2.13 -16.82
N ILE A 107 -10.37 -1.07 -17.62
CA ILE A 107 -11.45 -0.16 -18.00
C ILE A 107 -12.55 -0.92 -18.78
N ASP A 108 -12.17 -1.74 -19.74
CA ASP A 108 -13.11 -2.59 -20.46
C ASP A 108 -13.94 -3.49 -19.55
N LEU A 109 -13.31 -4.10 -18.54
CA LEU A 109 -14.02 -4.90 -17.55
C LEU A 109 -14.98 -4.05 -16.71
N LEU A 110 -14.55 -2.86 -16.27
CA LEU A 110 -15.38 -1.95 -15.46
C LEU A 110 -16.61 -1.45 -16.24
N GLU A 111 -16.44 -1.10 -17.50
CA GLU A 111 -17.50 -0.47 -18.32
C GLU A 111 -18.42 -1.49 -19.00
N ARG A 112 -17.90 -2.65 -19.41
CA ARG A 112 -18.63 -3.58 -20.30
C ARG A 112 -19.03 -4.89 -19.62
N SER A 113 -18.46 -5.26 -18.47
CA SER A 113 -18.79 -6.53 -17.82
C SER A 113 -20.13 -6.46 -17.10
N ALA A 114 -21.16 -7.05 -17.68
CA ALA A 114 -22.49 -7.10 -17.07
C ALA A 114 -22.51 -7.69 -15.64
N PRO A 115 -21.75 -8.76 -15.31
CA PRO A 115 -21.69 -9.28 -13.94
C PRO A 115 -21.10 -8.34 -12.90
N LEU A 116 -20.31 -7.34 -13.30
CA LEU A 116 -19.68 -6.37 -12.40
C LEU A 116 -20.55 -5.14 -12.15
N ARG A 117 -21.56 -4.92 -12.97
CA ARG A 117 -22.41 -3.73 -12.90
C ARG A 117 -23.13 -3.64 -11.56
N GLY A 118 -22.91 -2.51 -10.85
CA GLY A 118 -23.49 -2.27 -9.52
C GLY A 118 -22.79 -3.02 -8.37
N LEU A 119 -21.85 -3.92 -8.66
CA LEU A 119 -21.00 -4.58 -7.68
C LEU A 119 -19.65 -3.87 -7.49
N VAL A 120 -19.08 -3.35 -8.58
CA VAL A 120 -17.83 -2.59 -8.54
C VAL A 120 -18.16 -1.10 -8.64
N ILE A 121 -17.67 -0.35 -7.68
CA ILE A 121 -17.89 1.10 -7.56
C ILE A 121 -16.54 1.79 -7.75
N GLU A 122 -16.36 2.39 -8.92
CA GLU A 122 -15.19 3.20 -9.20
C GLU A 122 -15.39 4.59 -8.60
N LYS A 123 -14.45 4.99 -7.75
CA LYS A 123 -14.44 6.28 -7.07
C LYS A 123 -13.11 6.97 -7.37
N GLY A 124 -13.18 8.12 -7.99
CA GLY A 124 -11.99 8.91 -8.29
C GLY A 124 -11.31 9.47 -7.03
N ARG A 125 -11.08 10.75 -7.00
CA ARG A 125 -10.59 11.45 -5.80
C ARG A 125 -11.67 11.54 -4.74
N CYS A 126 -11.29 11.32 -3.49
CA CYS A 126 -12.12 11.60 -2.33
C CYS A 126 -11.29 12.38 -1.28
N SER A 127 -11.97 13.02 -0.35
CA SER A 127 -11.31 13.68 0.78
C SER A 127 -10.74 12.65 1.76
N ASP A 128 -9.77 13.06 2.57
CA ASP A 128 -9.19 12.19 3.61
C ASP A 128 -10.26 11.68 4.59
N LYS A 129 -11.23 12.52 4.95
CA LYS A 129 -12.36 12.11 5.80
C LYS A 129 -13.20 11.02 5.15
N GLU A 130 -13.48 11.16 3.86
CA GLU A 130 -14.25 10.17 3.10
C GLU A 130 -13.47 8.87 2.95
N LEU A 131 -12.16 8.95 2.64
CA LEU A 131 -11.28 7.80 2.54
C LEU A 131 -11.15 7.06 3.86
N ALA A 132 -10.94 7.79 4.96
CA ALA A 132 -10.89 7.22 6.31
C ALA A 132 -12.22 6.53 6.69
N THR A 133 -13.36 7.13 6.32
CA THR A 133 -14.69 6.52 6.52
C THR A 133 -14.86 5.25 5.70
N LEU A 134 -14.42 5.26 4.42
CA LEU A 134 -14.44 4.06 3.58
C LEU A 134 -13.56 2.96 4.17
N LEU A 135 -12.36 3.28 4.63
CA LEU A 135 -11.48 2.31 5.29
C LEU A 135 -12.15 1.74 6.54
N LYS A 136 -12.64 2.60 7.44
CA LYS A 136 -13.22 2.19 8.73
C LYS A 136 -14.34 1.18 8.61
N HIS A 137 -15.17 1.29 7.59
CA HIS A 137 -16.35 0.45 7.40
C HIS A 137 -16.13 -0.69 6.38
N ALA A 138 -14.97 -0.77 5.73
CA ALA A 138 -14.66 -1.87 4.83
C ALA A 138 -14.51 -3.21 5.58
N ARG A 139 -14.84 -4.30 4.92
CA ARG A 139 -14.55 -5.65 5.43
C ARG A 139 -13.04 -5.88 5.52
N ALA A 140 -12.32 -5.44 4.49
CA ALA A 140 -10.87 -5.36 4.44
C ALA A 140 -10.43 -4.39 3.33
N LEU A 141 -9.20 -3.87 3.46
CA LEU A 141 -8.44 -3.34 2.34
C LEU A 141 -7.84 -4.53 1.57
N LEU A 142 -7.99 -4.54 0.24
CA LEU A 142 -7.33 -5.49 -0.66
C LEU A 142 -6.16 -4.80 -1.35
N PHE A 143 -4.98 -5.41 -1.27
CA PHE A 143 -3.76 -4.84 -1.82
C PHE A 143 -3.00 -5.87 -2.67
N PRO A 144 -3.53 -6.22 -3.86
CA PRO A 144 -3.06 -7.33 -4.68
C PRO A 144 -1.86 -7.01 -5.57
N SER A 145 -1.14 -5.93 -5.32
CA SER A 145 -0.04 -5.43 -6.15
C SER A 145 1.05 -6.47 -6.38
N PHE A 146 1.66 -6.43 -7.57
CA PHE A 146 2.84 -7.23 -7.89
C PHE A 146 4.13 -6.63 -7.31
N VAL A 147 4.19 -5.30 -7.19
CA VAL A 147 5.36 -4.58 -6.67
C VAL A 147 4.94 -3.27 -6.03
N GLU A 148 5.61 -2.92 -4.93
CA GLU A 148 5.43 -1.66 -4.21
C GLU A 148 6.75 -1.16 -3.63
N GLY A 149 6.90 0.17 -3.57
CA GLY A 149 8.04 0.78 -2.90
C GLY A 149 7.84 0.93 -1.39
N TYR A 150 6.57 1.05 -0.94
CA TYR A 150 6.20 1.17 0.48
C TYR A 150 4.87 0.48 0.76
N GLY A 151 3.75 1.09 0.45
CA GLY A 151 2.41 0.60 0.76
C GLY A 151 1.71 1.47 1.81
N LEU A 152 1.69 2.78 1.57
CA LEU A 152 1.04 3.74 2.48
C LEU A 152 -0.41 3.36 2.79
N PRO A 153 -1.26 2.95 1.82
CA PRO A 153 -2.63 2.52 2.11
C PRO A 153 -2.73 1.33 3.08
N LEU A 154 -1.74 0.42 3.09
CA LEU A 154 -1.69 -0.68 4.06
C LEU A 154 -1.46 -0.16 5.47
N ALA A 155 -0.46 0.74 5.65
CA ALA A 155 -0.18 1.34 6.94
C ALA A 155 -1.37 2.16 7.46
N GLU A 156 -2.03 2.92 6.59
CA GLU A 156 -3.22 3.72 6.91
C GLU A 156 -4.42 2.84 7.31
N ALA A 157 -4.65 1.73 6.60
CA ALA A 157 -5.72 0.80 6.93
C ALA A 157 -5.51 0.18 8.32
N LEU A 158 -4.30 -0.28 8.62
CA LEU A 158 -3.97 -0.87 9.92
C LEU A 158 -4.06 0.15 11.05
N ASP A 159 -3.64 1.39 10.83
CA ASP A 159 -3.73 2.49 11.81
C ASP A 159 -5.19 2.85 12.16
N ILE A 160 -6.10 2.77 11.18
CA ILE A 160 -7.55 2.95 11.37
C ILE A 160 -8.21 1.72 12.01
N GLY A 161 -7.53 0.58 12.04
CA GLY A 161 -8.06 -0.69 12.56
C GLY A 161 -8.82 -1.50 11.50
N THR A 162 -8.54 -1.29 10.22
CA THR A 162 -9.16 -2.00 9.11
C THR A 162 -8.31 -3.22 8.74
N PRO A 163 -8.90 -4.43 8.65
CA PRO A 163 -8.20 -5.60 8.15
C PRO A 163 -7.60 -5.39 6.75
N VAL A 164 -6.48 -6.06 6.48
CA VAL A 164 -5.77 -5.99 5.20
C VAL A 164 -5.51 -7.38 4.67
N ILE A 165 -5.87 -7.63 3.42
CA ILE A 165 -5.46 -8.80 2.64
C ILE A 165 -4.52 -8.26 1.56
N ALA A 166 -3.27 -8.67 1.58
CA ALA A 166 -2.23 -8.11 0.71
C ALA A 166 -1.44 -9.21 -0.01
N SER A 167 -0.81 -8.84 -1.11
CA SER A 167 0.21 -9.68 -1.74
C SER A 167 1.35 -9.94 -0.77
N ASP A 168 1.95 -11.14 -0.82
CA ASP A 168 3.11 -11.47 -0.01
C ASP A 168 4.38 -10.80 -0.55
N LEU A 169 4.51 -9.51 -0.28
CA LEU A 169 5.65 -8.69 -0.67
C LEU A 169 6.55 -8.40 0.53
N GLN A 170 7.86 -8.47 0.32
CA GLN A 170 8.85 -8.18 1.36
C GLN A 170 8.63 -6.81 2.01
N VAL A 171 8.28 -5.79 1.23
CA VAL A 171 8.00 -4.44 1.74
C VAL A 171 6.77 -4.41 2.65
N PHE A 172 5.73 -5.18 2.37
CA PHE A 172 4.54 -5.24 3.22
C PHE A 172 4.83 -5.94 4.54
N ARG A 173 5.63 -7.03 4.51
CA ARG A 173 6.11 -7.67 5.74
C ARG A 173 7.04 -6.77 6.55
N GLU A 174 7.84 -5.93 5.89
CA GLU A 174 8.67 -4.92 6.56
C GLU A 174 7.82 -3.90 7.33
N ILE A 175 6.70 -3.46 6.76
CA ILE A 175 5.84 -2.40 7.32
C ILE A 175 4.91 -2.94 8.39
N ALA A 176 4.32 -4.10 8.17
CA ALA A 176 3.20 -4.62 8.95
C ALA A 176 3.46 -5.98 9.62
N GLY A 177 4.66 -6.56 9.48
CA GLY A 177 4.97 -7.88 10.05
C GLY A 177 3.96 -8.93 9.57
N ASP A 178 3.43 -9.70 10.52
CA ASP A 178 2.43 -10.75 10.25
C ASP A 178 0.98 -10.29 10.56
N VAL A 179 0.74 -8.98 10.61
CA VAL A 179 -0.60 -8.45 10.90
C VAL A 179 -1.58 -8.69 9.74
N PRO A 180 -1.26 -8.37 8.45
CA PRO A 180 -2.10 -8.70 7.32
C PRO A 180 -2.21 -10.21 7.06
N ASP A 181 -3.25 -10.61 6.36
CA ASP A 181 -3.26 -11.90 5.68
C ASP A 181 -2.60 -11.74 4.31
N TYR A 182 -1.56 -12.54 4.05
CA TYR A 182 -0.76 -12.46 2.83
C TYR A 182 -1.10 -13.58 1.86
N LEU A 183 -1.21 -13.23 0.58
CA LEU A 183 -1.54 -14.14 -0.51
C LEU A 183 -0.57 -13.94 -1.69
N ASP A 184 -0.35 -15.00 -2.46
CA ASP A 184 0.32 -14.87 -3.75
C ASP A 184 -0.53 -14.00 -4.68
N PRO A 185 0.01 -12.94 -5.29
CA PRO A 185 -0.72 -12.08 -6.23
C PRO A 185 -1.21 -12.83 -7.48
N LEU A 186 -0.72 -14.02 -7.76
CA LEU A 186 -1.15 -14.86 -8.88
C LEU A 186 -2.21 -15.90 -8.49
N ASP A 187 -2.43 -16.16 -7.20
CA ASP A 187 -3.42 -17.15 -6.75
C ASP A 187 -4.83 -16.54 -6.63
N GLY A 188 -5.47 -16.24 -7.78
CA GLY A 188 -6.85 -15.74 -7.80
C GLY A 188 -7.84 -16.58 -6.98
N PRO A 189 -7.81 -17.92 -7.00
CA PRO A 189 -8.63 -18.76 -6.12
C PRO A 189 -8.41 -18.49 -4.63
N ALA A 190 -7.20 -18.22 -4.16
CA ALA A 190 -6.95 -17.86 -2.76
C ALA A 190 -7.57 -16.50 -2.42
N TRP A 191 -7.44 -15.50 -3.30
CA TRP A 191 -8.08 -14.20 -3.14
C TRP A 191 -9.60 -14.32 -3.08
N LEU A 192 -10.21 -15.16 -3.92
CA LEU A 192 -11.64 -15.41 -3.90
C LEU A 192 -12.08 -16.01 -2.56
N ARG A 193 -11.40 -17.07 -2.09
CA ARG A 193 -11.69 -17.68 -0.78
C ARG A 193 -11.54 -16.67 0.37
N ALA A 194 -10.52 -15.82 0.32
CA ALA A 194 -10.31 -14.81 1.35
C ALA A 194 -11.45 -13.79 1.38
N VAL A 195 -11.93 -13.33 0.23
CA VAL A 195 -13.11 -12.44 0.15
C VAL A 195 -14.35 -13.14 0.71
N GLU A 196 -14.60 -14.40 0.33
CA GLU A 196 -15.72 -15.18 0.86
C GLU A 196 -15.66 -15.31 2.39
N GLN A 197 -14.46 -15.58 2.94
CA GLN A 197 -14.24 -15.70 4.38
C GLN A 197 -14.44 -14.37 5.12
N TYR A 198 -14.01 -13.27 4.57
CA TYR A 198 -14.11 -11.95 5.20
C TYR A 198 -15.48 -11.27 5.04
N THR A 199 -16.33 -11.76 4.13
CA THR A 199 -17.66 -11.17 3.87
C THR A 199 -18.62 -11.28 5.06
N PRO A 200 -18.77 -12.41 5.77
CA PRO A 200 -19.67 -12.50 6.93
C PRO A 200 -19.23 -11.58 8.07
N PRO A 201 -20.16 -11.00 8.86
CA PRO A 201 -19.83 -10.13 9.97
C PRO A 201 -18.98 -10.81 11.04
N PHE A 202 -19.22 -12.08 11.28
CA PHE A 202 -18.48 -12.90 12.24
C PHE A 202 -17.74 -14.01 11.48
N ASN A 203 -16.43 -13.88 11.40
CA ASN A 203 -15.55 -14.89 10.81
C ASN A 203 -14.29 -15.01 11.67
N PRO A 204 -13.85 -16.23 12.03
CA PRO A 204 -12.67 -16.43 12.89
C PRO A 204 -11.39 -15.82 12.32
N GLN A 205 -11.16 -15.91 11.01
CA GLN A 205 -9.96 -15.41 10.37
C GLN A 205 -9.90 -13.87 10.44
N ARG A 206 -11.00 -13.19 10.11
CA ARG A 206 -11.10 -11.73 10.23
C ARG A 206 -10.94 -11.29 11.69
N THR A 207 -11.56 -12.00 12.64
CA THR A 207 -11.43 -11.71 14.07
C THR A 207 -9.99 -11.87 14.55
N ALA A 208 -9.30 -12.93 14.13
CA ALA A 208 -7.89 -13.14 14.44
C ALA A 208 -7.01 -11.99 13.91
N GLN A 209 -7.28 -11.50 12.70
CA GLN A 209 -6.55 -10.34 12.18
C GLN A 209 -6.86 -9.07 12.95
N LEU A 210 -8.12 -8.82 13.33
CA LEU A 210 -8.48 -7.66 14.16
C LEU A 210 -7.72 -7.68 15.49
N ASN A 211 -7.51 -8.86 16.09
CA ASN A 211 -6.71 -8.98 17.32
C ASN A 211 -5.23 -8.67 17.05
N ARG A 212 -4.67 -9.08 15.92
CA ARG A 212 -3.29 -8.72 15.54
C ARG A 212 -3.13 -7.21 15.31
N ILE A 213 -4.14 -6.56 14.72
CA ILE A 213 -4.13 -5.11 14.50
C ILE A 213 -4.02 -4.32 15.82
N MET A 214 -4.58 -4.81 16.92
CA MET A 214 -4.51 -4.14 18.22
C MET A 214 -3.08 -3.92 18.71
N SER A 215 -2.12 -4.73 18.27
CA SER A 215 -0.70 -4.58 18.59
C SER A 215 0.11 -3.85 17.51
N TYR A 216 -0.52 -3.44 16.42
CA TYR A 216 0.16 -2.71 15.36
C TYR A 216 0.51 -1.28 15.81
N MET A 217 1.75 -0.91 15.59
CA MET A 217 2.24 0.45 15.83
C MET A 217 2.75 1.05 14.53
N ALA A 218 1.99 1.99 14.00
CA ALA A 218 2.39 2.71 12.80
C ALA A 218 3.65 3.56 13.03
N PRO A 219 4.54 3.70 12.03
CA PRO A 219 5.62 4.68 12.09
C PRO A 219 5.08 6.09 12.29
N THR A 220 5.87 6.97 12.90
CA THR A 220 5.48 8.36 13.13
C THR A 220 6.31 9.32 12.27
N TRP A 221 5.75 10.47 11.93
CA TRP A 221 6.49 11.53 11.24
C TRP A 221 7.66 12.05 12.06
N SER A 222 7.57 12.03 13.40
CA SER A 222 8.68 12.40 14.27
C SER A 222 9.87 11.46 14.11
N GLN A 223 9.63 10.14 14.01
CA GLN A 223 10.68 9.16 13.73
C GLN A 223 11.29 9.36 12.34
N HIS A 224 10.43 9.58 11.33
CA HIS A 224 10.88 9.85 9.97
C HIS A 224 11.81 11.07 9.90
N PHE A 225 11.35 12.22 10.40
CA PHE A 225 12.12 13.45 10.34
C PHE A 225 13.34 13.45 11.27
N GLY A 226 13.31 12.72 12.39
CA GLY A 226 14.51 12.50 13.21
C GLY A 226 15.66 11.88 12.40
N LEU A 227 15.37 10.83 11.62
CA LEU A 227 16.37 10.19 10.76
C LEU A 227 16.84 11.10 9.61
N VAL A 228 15.93 11.91 9.06
CA VAL A 228 16.27 12.92 8.02
C VAL A 228 17.22 13.98 8.58
N ASP A 229 16.91 14.51 9.76
CA ASP A 229 17.73 15.53 10.43
C ASP A 229 19.14 15.00 10.78
N GLU A 230 19.23 13.77 11.26
CA GLU A 230 20.52 13.10 11.52
C GLU A 230 21.36 12.98 10.25
N LEU A 231 20.73 12.57 9.13
CA LEU A 231 21.41 12.44 7.85
C LEU A 231 21.94 13.80 7.37
N ILE A 232 21.12 14.86 7.45
CA ILE A 232 21.49 16.22 7.02
C ILE A 232 22.63 16.77 7.89
N ARG A 233 22.53 16.69 9.22
CA ARG A 233 23.57 17.16 10.15
C ARG A 233 24.89 16.43 9.96
N GLY A 234 24.85 15.11 9.77
CA GLY A 234 26.04 14.32 9.49
C GLY A 234 26.75 14.73 8.20
N ARG A 235 25.99 15.13 7.18
CA ARG A 235 26.55 15.65 5.92
C ARG A 235 27.17 17.03 6.07
N LEU A 236 26.48 17.97 6.72
CA LEU A 236 26.99 19.31 6.97
C LEU A 236 28.32 19.28 7.77
N ALA A 237 28.39 18.47 8.82
CA ALA A 237 29.61 18.31 9.60
C ALA A 237 30.78 17.75 8.77
N THR A 238 30.50 16.85 7.81
CA THR A 238 31.54 16.29 6.93
C THR A 238 32.04 17.32 5.91
N GLU A 239 31.16 18.18 5.39
CA GLU A 239 31.53 19.25 4.47
C GLU A 239 32.35 20.35 5.15
N GLU A 240 32.02 20.74 6.38
CA GLU A 240 32.77 21.72 7.16
C GLU A 240 34.19 21.21 7.47
N LEU A 241 34.36 19.93 7.85
CA LEU A 241 35.66 19.32 8.08
C LEU A 241 36.50 19.24 6.80
N GLY A 242 35.84 18.94 5.65
CA GLY A 242 36.50 18.91 4.34
C GLY A 242 36.94 20.29 3.86
N ALA A 243 36.13 21.33 4.08
CA ALA A 243 36.46 22.71 3.75
C ALA A 243 37.63 23.25 4.60
N THR A 244 37.69 22.92 5.87
CA THR A 244 38.77 23.35 6.78
C THR A 244 40.10 22.71 6.41
N SER A 245 40.12 21.46 5.97
CA SER A 245 41.34 20.78 5.52
C SER A 245 41.86 21.27 4.18
N ALA A 246 40.98 21.72 3.27
CA ALA A 246 41.36 22.32 1.97
C ALA A 246 41.88 23.76 2.08
N SER A 247 41.57 24.45 3.19
CA SER A 247 42.05 25.83 3.45
C SER A 247 43.43 25.88 4.12
N GLN A 248 43.96 24.71 4.56
CA GLN A 248 45.26 24.57 5.26
C GLN A 248 46.34 23.93 4.39
N ALA A 249 46.02 23.59 3.12
CA ALA A 249 46.93 23.06 2.11
C ALA A 249 47.18 24.10 1.01
#